data_ea242152f0c55d05af89f72f0dfd5cb6
#
_entry.id   ea242152f0c55d05af89f72f0dfd5cb6
#
_cell.length_a   1.000
_cell.length_b   1.000
_cell.length_c   1.000
_cell.angle_alpha   90.00
_cell.angle_beta   90.00
_cell.angle_gamma   90.00
#
_symmetry.space_group_name_H-M   'P 1'
#
loop_
_entity.id
_entity.type
_entity.pdbx_description
1 polymer ?
#
loop_
_entity_poly.entity_id
_entity_poly.type
_entity_poly.pdbx_seq_one_letter_code
_entity_poly.pdbx_strand_id
1 'polypeptide(L)'
;MAVNLKGRSFLTLEDFTPGEIRYLLDLGHDLKAKRRAGICGEALKGKHIVLLFEKTSTRTRCSFEVAATQEGAHVTYLDAGSSQMGKKESLEDSAKVLGRFFDGIEYRGYDQKVVEDLARWAGVPVWNGLTDADHPTQILADMMTIEEHCKKPLNKIKVVFPGDIRNNMCYAWMIGAAKMGMHFVALGPEELAKEMDKELIKRVFATARENGGLIEITDHMEDLKGADVIYGDIFASMGEEDKMAARAELLAPYRVTMDMLRATENLDVKYLHCLPSFHDFETRMAKEWREKGFDIREVTDEVFRSRHSVVFDEAENRMHTIKAVMVATIGK
;
A
#
# COMPACT_ATOMS: atom_id res chain seq x y z
N MET A 1 20.55 -13.14 12.41
CA MET A 1 20.45 -14.36 11.56
C MET A 1 20.29 -13.92 10.12
N ALA A 2 20.81 -14.67 9.16
CA ALA A 2 20.58 -14.37 7.75
C ALA A 2 19.09 -14.55 7.44
N VAL A 3 18.47 -13.57 6.78
CA VAL A 3 17.06 -13.64 6.34
C VAL A 3 16.97 -14.52 5.10
N ASN A 4 16.03 -15.45 5.08
CA ASN A 4 15.72 -16.27 3.91
C ASN A 4 14.20 -16.28 3.67
N LEU A 5 13.77 -15.63 2.59
CA LEU A 5 12.36 -15.54 2.20
C LEU A 5 12.01 -16.41 0.98
N LYS A 6 12.93 -17.27 0.52
CA LYS A 6 12.68 -18.17 -0.62
C LYS A 6 11.45 -19.03 -0.41
N GLY A 7 10.58 -19.04 -1.39
CA GLY A 7 9.33 -19.81 -1.39
C GLY A 7 8.21 -19.21 -0.54
N ARG A 8 8.42 -18.09 0.16
CA ARG A 8 7.38 -17.45 0.98
C ARG A 8 6.47 -16.57 0.15
N SER A 9 5.19 -16.63 0.43
CA SER A 9 4.19 -15.68 -0.07
C SER A 9 4.29 -14.35 0.69
N PHE A 10 3.81 -13.26 0.08
CA PHE A 10 3.77 -11.92 0.65
C PHE A 10 2.32 -11.42 0.64
N LEU A 11 1.54 -11.80 1.66
CA LEU A 11 0.10 -11.56 1.74
C LEU A 11 -0.25 -10.37 2.61
N THR A 12 0.44 -10.22 3.73
CA THR A 12 0.33 -9.13 4.70
C THR A 12 1.67 -8.93 5.41
N LEU A 13 1.93 -7.73 5.93
CA LEU A 13 3.11 -7.49 6.78
C LEU A 13 2.97 -8.16 8.17
N GLU A 14 1.79 -8.59 8.58
CA GLU A 14 1.62 -9.36 9.83
C GLU A 14 2.47 -10.63 9.84
N ASP A 15 2.68 -11.27 8.67
CA ASP A 15 3.42 -12.52 8.52
C ASP A 15 4.95 -12.36 8.62
N PHE A 16 5.44 -11.13 8.67
CA PHE A 16 6.87 -10.83 8.62
C PHE A 16 7.37 -10.25 9.94
N THR A 17 8.59 -10.63 10.30
CA THR A 17 9.31 -10.01 11.42
C THR A 17 9.84 -8.63 11.02
N PRO A 18 10.10 -7.72 11.98
CA PRO A 18 10.75 -6.44 11.71
C PRO A 18 12.06 -6.57 10.93
N GLY A 19 12.84 -7.61 11.21
CA GLY A 19 14.10 -7.89 10.52
C GLY A 19 13.91 -8.30 9.05
N GLU A 20 12.83 -9.05 8.74
CA GLU A 20 12.51 -9.43 7.37
C GLU A 20 11.97 -8.23 6.58
N ILE A 21 11.16 -7.37 7.19
CA ILE A 21 10.69 -6.12 6.57
C ILE A 21 11.90 -5.20 6.30
N ARG A 22 12.82 -5.06 7.26
CA ARG A 22 14.05 -4.29 7.07
C ARG A 22 14.88 -4.82 5.91
N TYR A 23 15.05 -6.15 5.83
CA TYR A 23 15.75 -6.78 4.70
C TYR A 23 15.12 -6.44 3.34
N LEU A 24 13.79 -6.47 3.23
CA LEU A 24 13.09 -6.11 2.00
C LEU A 24 13.30 -4.62 1.63
N LEU A 25 13.29 -3.72 2.60
CA LEU A 25 13.55 -2.30 2.38
C LEU A 25 15.01 -2.07 1.93
N ASP A 26 15.99 -2.70 2.61
CA ASP A 26 17.42 -2.60 2.23
C ASP A 26 17.66 -3.13 0.82
N LEU A 27 17.03 -4.27 0.47
CA LEU A 27 17.11 -4.82 -0.88
C LEU A 27 16.43 -3.88 -1.91
N GLY A 28 15.31 -3.24 -1.55
CA GLY A 28 14.65 -2.24 -2.39
C GLY A 28 15.57 -1.05 -2.71
N HIS A 29 16.25 -0.51 -1.70
CA HIS A 29 17.24 0.55 -1.87
C HIS A 29 18.41 0.14 -2.76
N ASP A 30 18.97 -1.06 -2.56
CA ASP A 30 20.07 -1.60 -3.37
C ASP A 30 19.64 -1.75 -4.85
N LEU A 31 18.48 -2.34 -5.10
CA LEU A 31 17.95 -2.53 -6.45
C LEU A 31 17.60 -1.19 -7.14
N LYS A 32 17.13 -0.19 -6.39
CA LYS A 32 16.93 1.17 -6.89
C LYS A 32 18.27 1.83 -7.28
N ALA A 33 19.28 1.70 -6.43
CA ALA A 33 20.62 2.23 -6.70
C ALA A 33 21.25 1.59 -7.94
N LYS A 34 21.15 0.25 -8.07
CA LYS A 34 21.62 -0.48 -9.27
C LYS A 34 20.93 0.01 -10.54
N ARG A 35 19.61 0.17 -10.52
CA ARG A 35 18.86 0.71 -11.68
C ARG A 35 19.34 2.11 -12.06
N ARG A 36 19.51 3.01 -11.08
CA ARG A 36 20.02 4.36 -11.32
C ARG A 36 21.45 4.39 -11.89
N ALA A 37 22.25 3.39 -11.54
CA ALA A 37 23.59 3.19 -12.09
C ALA A 37 23.59 2.49 -13.47
N GLY A 38 22.43 2.17 -14.05
CA GLY A 38 22.32 1.46 -15.33
C GLY A 38 22.70 -0.01 -15.28
N ILE A 39 22.75 -0.61 -14.10
CA ILE A 39 23.06 -2.04 -13.91
C ILE A 39 21.79 -2.85 -14.12
N CYS A 40 21.80 -3.71 -15.15
CA CYS A 40 20.72 -4.66 -15.42
C CYS A 40 20.75 -5.81 -14.41
N GLY A 41 19.59 -6.17 -13.88
CA GLY A 41 19.41 -7.34 -13.03
C GLY A 41 19.18 -8.63 -13.82
N GLU A 42 19.58 -9.75 -13.23
CA GLU A 42 19.30 -11.11 -13.75
C GLU A 42 18.78 -12.04 -12.64
N ALA A 43 18.36 -11.48 -11.51
CA ALA A 43 17.94 -12.28 -10.35
C ALA A 43 16.70 -13.14 -10.64
N LEU A 44 15.86 -12.74 -11.60
CA LEU A 44 14.66 -13.46 -12.02
C LEU A 44 14.78 -14.05 -13.44
N LYS A 45 15.98 -14.16 -13.97
CA LYS A 45 16.21 -14.67 -15.32
C LYS A 45 15.66 -16.08 -15.52
N GLY A 46 14.76 -16.21 -16.50
CA GLY A 46 14.09 -17.46 -16.83
C GLY A 46 12.91 -17.79 -15.93
N LYS A 47 12.47 -16.87 -15.05
CA LYS A 47 11.26 -16.99 -14.27
C LYS A 47 10.05 -16.52 -15.07
N HIS A 48 8.90 -17.13 -14.82
CA HIS A 48 7.61 -16.78 -15.38
C HIS A 48 6.65 -16.40 -14.26
N ILE A 49 6.04 -15.24 -14.36
CA ILE A 49 5.17 -14.65 -13.34
C ILE A 49 3.80 -14.38 -13.96
N VAL A 50 2.73 -14.70 -13.25
CA VAL A 50 1.37 -14.30 -13.65
C VAL A 50 0.87 -13.18 -12.75
N LEU A 51 0.22 -12.20 -13.37
CA LEU A 51 -0.49 -11.10 -12.70
C LEU A 51 -1.99 -11.34 -12.87
N LEU A 52 -2.67 -11.63 -11.76
CA LEU A 52 -4.12 -11.90 -11.71
C LEU A 52 -4.86 -10.67 -11.19
N PHE A 53 -5.70 -10.08 -12.03
CA PHE A 53 -6.42 -8.84 -11.72
C PHE A 53 -7.93 -9.05 -11.79
N GLU A 54 -8.60 -9.05 -10.65
CA GLU A 54 -10.06 -8.88 -10.56
C GLU A 54 -10.46 -7.40 -10.50
N LYS A 55 -9.56 -6.56 -9.97
CA LYS A 55 -9.70 -5.12 -9.81
C LYS A 55 -8.64 -4.39 -10.63
N THR A 56 -9.03 -3.50 -11.52
CA THR A 56 -8.09 -2.80 -12.40
C THR A 56 -7.07 -1.94 -11.64
N SER A 57 -5.86 -1.84 -12.16
CA SER A 57 -4.83 -0.94 -11.63
C SER A 57 -3.72 -0.68 -12.64
N THR A 58 -3.47 0.58 -12.92
CA THR A 58 -2.33 0.99 -13.75
C THR A 58 -1.02 0.81 -12.99
N ARG A 59 -0.91 1.35 -11.77
CA ARG A 59 0.33 1.37 -10.99
C ARG A 59 0.81 -0.02 -10.59
N THR A 60 -0.05 -0.84 -10.00
CA THR A 60 0.33 -2.19 -9.56
C THR A 60 0.76 -3.03 -10.75
N ARG A 61 0.00 -3.02 -11.86
CA ARG A 61 0.36 -3.74 -13.08
C ARG A 61 1.73 -3.30 -13.60
N CYS A 62 1.90 -2.00 -13.88
CA CYS A 62 3.16 -1.48 -14.42
C CYS A 62 4.35 -1.73 -13.48
N SER A 63 4.15 -1.63 -12.16
CA SER A 63 5.21 -1.87 -11.18
C SER A 63 5.70 -3.31 -11.23
N PHE A 64 4.80 -4.30 -11.24
CA PHE A 64 5.17 -5.71 -11.36
C PHE A 64 5.77 -6.05 -12.72
N GLU A 65 5.16 -5.61 -13.83
CA GLU A 65 5.66 -5.87 -15.19
C GLU A 65 7.09 -5.32 -15.37
N VAL A 66 7.32 -4.05 -15.00
CA VAL A 66 8.62 -3.41 -15.16
C VAL A 66 9.65 -4.01 -14.20
N ALA A 67 9.29 -4.23 -12.92
CA ALA A 67 10.19 -4.82 -11.95
C ALA A 67 10.65 -6.22 -12.35
N ALA A 68 9.72 -7.09 -12.78
CA ALA A 68 10.01 -8.44 -13.23
C ALA A 68 10.91 -8.46 -14.48
N THR A 69 10.56 -7.66 -15.48
CA THR A 69 11.32 -7.56 -16.74
C THR A 69 12.74 -7.04 -16.50
N GLN A 70 12.93 -6.09 -15.61
CA GLN A 70 14.26 -5.55 -15.27
C GLN A 70 15.19 -6.58 -14.61
N GLU A 71 14.64 -7.64 -14.03
CA GLU A 71 15.39 -8.74 -13.44
C GLU A 71 15.39 -10.01 -14.32
N GLY A 72 14.91 -9.90 -15.57
CA GLY A 72 14.98 -10.95 -16.57
C GLY A 72 13.83 -11.98 -16.52
N ALA A 73 12.72 -11.69 -15.84
CA ALA A 73 11.54 -12.53 -15.84
C ALA A 73 10.60 -12.24 -17.02
N HIS A 74 9.74 -13.21 -17.34
CA HIS A 74 8.60 -13.05 -18.24
C HIS A 74 7.31 -12.88 -17.44
N VAL A 75 6.40 -12.04 -17.94
CA VAL A 75 5.13 -11.71 -17.27
C VAL A 75 3.95 -12.04 -18.16
N THR A 76 2.95 -12.70 -17.60
CA THR A 76 1.63 -12.92 -18.21
C THR A 76 0.59 -12.15 -17.40
N TYR A 77 -0.23 -11.34 -18.08
CA TYR A 77 -1.32 -10.60 -17.45
C TYR A 77 -2.65 -11.30 -17.72
N LEU A 78 -3.42 -11.58 -16.67
CA LEU A 78 -4.77 -12.12 -16.72
C LEU A 78 -5.71 -11.22 -15.93
N ASP A 79 -6.74 -10.69 -16.60
CA ASP A 79 -7.83 -9.96 -15.96
C ASP A 79 -9.06 -10.86 -15.75
N ALA A 80 -10.07 -10.32 -15.05
CA ALA A 80 -11.33 -11.02 -14.79
C ALA A 80 -12.08 -11.43 -16.07
N GLY A 81 -11.85 -10.74 -17.19
CA GLY A 81 -12.45 -11.07 -18.50
C GLY A 81 -11.77 -12.24 -19.17
N SER A 82 -10.46 -12.36 -19.01
CA SER A 82 -9.62 -13.41 -19.64
C SER A 82 -9.43 -14.66 -18.78
N SER A 83 -9.86 -14.63 -17.48
CA SER A 83 -9.77 -15.75 -16.55
C SER A 83 -11.08 -16.52 -16.43
N GLN A 84 -11.00 -17.84 -16.26
CA GLN A 84 -12.11 -18.73 -15.90
C GLN A 84 -12.24 -18.94 -14.38
N MET A 85 -11.30 -18.44 -13.60
CA MET A 85 -11.23 -18.57 -12.14
C MET A 85 -12.52 -18.03 -11.49
N GLY A 86 -13.10 -18.81 -10.59
CA GLY A 86 -14.36 -18.46 -9.93
C GLY A 86 -15.62 -18.49 -10.81
N LYS A 87 -15.50 -18.83 -12.10
CA LYS A 87 -16.63 -18.92 -13.06
C LYS A 87 -16.93 -20.36 -13.49
N LYS A 88 -16.00 -20.97 -14.20
CA LYS A 88 -16.10 -22.37 -14.67
C LYS A 88 -15.10 -23.29 -14.00
N GLU A 89 -14.17 -22.74 -13.26
CA GLU A 89 -13.11 -23.45 -12.54
C GLU A 89 -13.05 -22.98 -11.10
N SER A 90 -12.83 -23.91 -10.17
CA SER A 90 -12.67 -23.55 -8.77
C SER A 90 -11.38 -22.77 -8.55
N LEU A 91 -11.33 -21.96 -7.49
CA LEU A 91 -10.13 -21.23 -7.10
C LEU A 91 -8.95 -22.19 -6.82
N GLU A 92 -9.23 -23.33 -6.18
CA GLU A 92 -8.24 -24.37 -5.89
C GLU A 92 -7.64 -24.97 -7.16
N ASP A 93 -8.47 -25.32 -8.14
CA ASP A 93 -8.00 -25.91 -9.40
C ASP A 93 -7.20 -24.90 -10.20
N SER A 94 -7.70 -23.66 -10.32
CA SER A 94 -6.98 -22.56 -10.97
C SER A 94 -5.62 -22.32 -10.31
N ALA A 95 -5.55 -22.26 -8.97
CA ALA A 95 -4.32 -22.07 -8.23
C ALA A 95 -3.30 -23.19 -8.52
N LYS A 96 -3.75 -24.46 -8.51
CA LYS A 96 -2.89 -25.62 -8.80
C LYS A 96 -2.37 -25.64 -10.24
N VAL A 97 -3.18 -25.21 -11.20
CA VAL A 97 -2.76 -25.09 -12.60
C VAL A 97 -1.73 -23.97 -12.77
N LEU A 98 -2.02 -22.78 -12.25
CA LEU A 98 -1.13 -21.61 -12.34
C LEU A 98 0.21 -21.87 -11.65
N GLY A 99 0.20 -22.51 -10.47
CA GLY A 99 1.42 -22.88 -9.76
C GLY A 99 2.29 -23.94 -10.48
N ARG A 100 1.78 -24.60 -11.53
CA ARG A 100 2.57 -25.51 -12.39
C ARG A 100 3.12 -24.82 -13.63
N PHE A 101 2.54 -23.67 -14.01
CA PHE A 101 2.99 -22.90 -15.17
C PHE A 101 3.94 -21.78 -14.78
N PHE A 102 3.75 -21.18 -13.57
CA PHE A 102 4.45 -19.98 -13.15
C PHE A 102 5.28 -20.21 -11.90
N ASP A 103 6.32 -19.41 -11.74
CA ASP A 103 7.21 -19.41 -10.55
C ASP A 103 6.66 -18.53 -9.41
N GLY A 104 5.71 -17.65 -9.71
CA GLY A 104 5.06 -16.78 -8.75
C GLY A 104 3.80 -16.16 -9.31
N ILE A 105 2.87 -15.79 -8.40
CA ILE A 105 1.55 -15.25 -8.73
C ILE A 105 1.35 -13.94 -7.99
N GLU A 106 1.09 -12.87 -8.72
CA GLU A 106 0.53 -11.66 -8.13
C GLU A 106 -0.98 -11.71 -8.22
N TYR A 107 -1.66 -11.31 -7.15
CA TYR A 107 -3.11 -11.17 -7.12
C TYR A 107 -3.51 -9.77 -6.67
N ARG A 108 -4.43 -9.16 -7.43
CA ARG A 108 -5.10 -7.93 -7.08
C ARG A 108 -6.60 -8.08 -7.24
N GLY A 109 -7.32 -8.01 -6.14
CA GLY A 109 -8.76 -8.24 -6.12
C GLY A 109 -9.46 -7.60 -4.93
N TYR A 110 -10.50 -8.25 -4.48
CA TYR A 110 -11.39 -7.76 -3.42
C TYR A 110 -11.14 -8.49 -2.11
N ASP A 111 -11.35 -9.80 -2.07
CA ASP A 111 -11.37 -10.58 -0.84
C ASP A 111 -9.97 -11.08 -0.47
N GLN A 112 -9.54 -10.80 0.77
CA GLN A 112 -8.29 -11.31 1.35
C GLN A 112 -8.25 -12.84 1.34
N LYS A 113 -9.39 -13.48 1.54
CA LYS A 113 -9.48 -14.96 1.52
C LYS A 113 -9.06 -15.56 0.18
N VAL A 114 -9.32 -14.87 -0.93
CA VAL A 114 -8.91 -15.34 -2.27
C VAL A 114 -7.40 -15.40 -2.40
N VAL A 115 -6.67 -14.36 -1.97
CA VAL A 115 -5.21 -14.36 -2.05
C VAL A 115 -4.58 -15.38 -1.09
N GLU A 116 -5.19 -15.60 0.07
CA GLU A 116 -4.76 -16.64 1.03
C GLU A 116 -4.97 -18.05 0.48
N ASP A 117 -6.12 -18.31 -0.13
CA ASP A 117 -6.41 -19.61 -0.75
C ASP A 117 -5.54 -19.87 -1.98
N LEU A 118 -5.26 -18.85 -2.81
CA LEU A 118 -4.25 -18.94 -3.87
C LEU A 118 -2.88 -19.36 -3.29
N ALA A 119 -2.42 -18.72 -2.22
CA ALA A 119 -1.15 -19.04 -1.58
C ALA A 119 -1.14 -20.48 -1.01
N ARG A 120 -2.27 -20.93 -0.50
CA ARG A 120 -2.43 -22.30 0.04
C ARG A 120 -2.29 -23.38 -1.04
N TRP A 121 -2.83 -23.13 -2.23
CA TRP A 121 -3.00 -24.18 -3.25
C TRP A 121 -2.01 -24.11 -4.40
N ALA A 122 -1.40 -22.93 -4.66
CA ALA A 122 -0.54 -22.75 -5.83
C ALA A 122 0.78 -23.53 -5.76
N GLY A 123 1.35 -23.71 -4.56
CA GLY A 123 2.65 -24.33 -4.37
C GLY A 123 3.84 -23.46 -4.82
N VAL A 124 3.59 -22.21 -5.19
CA VAL A 124 4.56 -21.16 -5.51
C VAL A 124 4.22 -19.90 -4.72
N PRO A 125 5.16 -18.96 -4.52
CA PRO A 125 4.87 -17.70 -3.85
C PRO A 125 3.74 -16.91 -4.51
N VAL A 126 2.86 -16.38 -3.67
CA VAL A 126 1.77 -15.48 -4.04
C VAL A 126 2.01 -14.12 -3.38
N TRP A 127 1.83 -13.04 -4.15
CA TRP A 127 2.03 -11.67 -3.69
C TRP A 127 0.71 -10.89 -3.75
N ASN A 128 0.33 -10.30 -2.63
CA ASN A 128 -0.85 -9.45 -2.52
C ASN A 128 -0.58 -8.06 -3.13
N GLY A 129 -1.08 -7.83 -4.32
CA GLY A 129 -1.03 -6.52 -4.99
C GLY A 129 -2.00 -5.49 -4.41
N LEU A 130 -3.12 -5.94 -3.87
CA LEU A 130 -4.12 -5.24 -3.05
C LEU A 130 -5.34 -6.15 -2.85
N THR A 131 -5.90 -6.11 -1.65
CA THR A 131 -7.27 -6.55 -1.34
C THR A 131 -8.03 -5.42 -0.63
N ASP A 132 -9.31 -5.62 -0.34
CA ASP A 132 -10.09 -4.66 0.46
C ASP A 132 -9.66 -4.63 1.94
N ALA A 133 -8.87 -5.62 2.38
CA ALA A 133 -8.35 -5.71 3.75
C ALA A 133 -6.93 -5.15 3.90
N ASP A 134 -6.05 -5.28 2.88
CA ASP A 134 -4.63 -4.95 3.02
C ASP A 134 -3.98 -4.55 1.69
N HIS A 135 -2.92 -3.75 1.78
CA HIS A 135 -2.08 -3.35 0.65
C HIS A 135 -0.57 -3.36 1.02
N PRO A 136 0.00 -4.53 1.36
CA PRO A 136 1.34 -4.61 1.95
C PRO A 136 2.46 -4.09 1.05
N THR A 137 2.31 -4.22 -0.29
CA THR A 137 3.29 -3.68 -1.24
C THR A 137 3.33 -2.16 -1.27
N GLN A 138 2.23 -1.47 -0.92
CA GLN A 138 2.20 -0.03 -0.76
C GLN A 138 2.99 0.39 0.48
N ILE A 139 2.74 -0.24 1.61
CA ILE A 139 3.39 0.11 2.89
C ILE A 139 4.91 -0.02 2.81
N LEU A 140 5.44 -1.03 2.11
CA LEU A 140 6.88 -1.11 1.86
C LEU A 140 7.40 0.09 1.06
N ALA A 141 6.66 0.53 0.03
CA ALA A 141 7.05 1.68 -0.78
C ALA A 141 7.00 2.99 0.03
N ASP A 142 5.97 3.13 0.86
CA ASP A 142 5.78 4.28 1.73
C ASP A 142 6.93 4.39 2.73
N MET A 143 7.29 3.28 3.39
CA MET A 143 8.43 3.23 4.32
C MET A 143 9.75 3.56 3.62
N MET A 144 9.99 3.02 2.44
CA MET A 144 11.17 3.34 1.63
C MET A 144 11.21 4.83 1.26
N THR A 145 10.07 5.43 0.92
CA THR A 145 9.94 6.86 0.61
C THR A 145 10.21 7.73 1.83
N ILE A 146 9.69 7.33 2.99
CA ILE A 146 9.95 8.00 4.26
C ILE A 146 11.45 8.00 4.57
N GLU A 147 12.15 6.89 4.38
CA GLU A 147 13.60 6.81 4.59
C GLU A 147 14.39 7.72 3.63
N GLU A 148 13.91 7.91 2.40
CA GLU A 148 14.56 8.80 1.43
C GLU A 148 14.35 10.29 1.74
N HIS A 149 13.21 10.64 2.33
CA HIS A 149 12.80 12.05 2.51
C HIS A 149 12.80 12.55 3.95
N CYS A 150 12.73 11.65 4.94
CA CYS A 150 12.77 11.98 6.36
C CYS A 150 14.11 11.59 6.98
N LYS A 151 14.80 12.54 7.60
CA LYS A 151 16.13 12.33 8.19
C LYS A 151 16.08 11.68 9.58
N LYS A 152 15.19 10.70 9.75
CA LYS A 152 14.96 9.99 11.01
C LYS A 152 14.82 8.48 10.73
N PRO A 153 15.23 7.61 11.66
CA PRO A 153 14.91 6.19 11.55
C PRO A 153 13.39 5.95 11.68
N LEU A 154 12.87 4.91 11.04
CA LEU A 154 11.42 4.63 10.99
C LEU A 154 10.77 4.62 12.37
N ASN A 155 11.41 4.04 13.38
CA ASN A 155 10.90 3.99 14.76
C ASN A 155 10.87 5.36 15.49
N LYS A 156 11.23 6.45 14.83
CA LYS A 156 11.11 7.83 15.31
C LYS A 156 10.21 8.68 14.42
N ILE A 157 9.58 8.07 13.44
CA ILE A 157 8.65 8.72 12.53
C ILE A 157 7.25 8.68 13.11
N LYS A 158 6.57 9.82 13.06
CA LYS A 158 5.13 9.94 13.32
C LYS A 158 4.40 10.11 11.99
N VAL A 159 3.53 9.16 11.67
CA VAL A 159 2.62 9.22 10.51
C VAL A 159 1.21 9.51 11.01
N VAL A 160 0.54 10.49 10.42
CA VAL A 160 -0.88 10.74 10.65
C VAL A 160 -1.65 10.46 9.38
N PHE A 161 -2.69 9.65 9.49
CA PHE A 161 -3.60 9.28 8.42
C PHE A 161 -4.97 9.94 8.65
N PRO A 162 -5.26 11.10 8.02
CA PRO A 162 -6.55 11.75 8.14
C PRO A 162 -7.55 11.20 7.13
N GLY A 163 -8.81 10.97 7.55
CA GLY A 163 -9.89 10.61 6.63
C GLY A 163 -10.68 9.37 7.01
N ASP A 164 -10.93 8.46 6.05
CA ASP A 164 -11.63 7.21 6.33
C ASP A 164 -10.68 6.17 6.94
N ILE A 165 -10.67 6.14 8.25
CA ILE A 165 -9.79 5.26 9.03
C ILE A 165 -10.18 3.77 8.99
N ARG A 166 -11.24 3.40 8.25
CA ARG A 166 -11.69 2.00 8.08
C ARG A 166 -11.20 1.38 6.77
N ASN A 167 -10.55 2.15 5.92
CA ASN A 167 -10.10 1.62 4.62
C ASN A 167 -8.86 0.72 4.76
N ASN A 168 -8.58 -0.05 3.71
CA ASN A 168 -7.47 -0.99 3.68
C ASN A 168 -6.10 -0.33 3.85
N MET A 169 -5.94 0.93 3.41
CA MET A 169 -4.67 1.65 3.59
C MET A 169 -4.40 2.00 5.04
N CYS A 170 -5.43 2.43 5.79
CA CYS A 170 -5.28 2.70 7.21
C CYS A 170 -4.91 1.43 7.98
N TYR A 171 -5.57 0.31 7.71
CA TYR A 171 -5.24 -0.97 8.33
C TYR A 171 -3.85 -1.46 7.96
N ALA A 172 -3.47 -1.38 6.69
CA ALA A 172 -2.13 -1.73 6.23
C ALA A 172 -1.05 -0.88 6.92
N TRP A 173 -1.30 0.44 7.08
CA TRP A 173 -0.43 1.33 7.83
C TRP A 173 -0.33 0.97 9.31
N MET A 174 -1.46 0.67 9.97
CA MET A 174 -1.44 0.21 11.36
C MET A 174 -0.55 -1.02 11.54
N ILE A 175 -0.69 -2.01 10.65
CA ILE A 175 0.12 -3.23 10.67
C ILE A 175 1.60 -2.91 10.47
N GLY A 176 1.92 -2.18 9.42
CA GLY A 176 3.31 -1.84 9.08
C GLY A 176 3.99 -0.99 10.15
N ALA A 177 3.31 0.04 10.66
CA ALA A 177 3.82 0.90 11.72
C ALA A 177 4.04 0.13 13.02
N ALA A 178 3.12 -0.76 13.41
CA ALA A 178 3.26 -1.61 14.57
C ALA A 178 4.47 -2.55 14.47
N LYS A 179 4.71 -3.14 13.28
CA LYS A 179 5.88 -4.00 13.02
C LYS A 179 7.20 -3.22 13.12
N MET A 180 7.25 -2.02 12.59
CA MET A 180 8.47 -1.23 12.54
C MET A 180 8.69 -0.30 13.75
N GLY A 181 7.84 -0.40 14.77
CA GLY A 181 7.95 0.39 15.99
C GLY A 181 7.73 1.89 15.78
N MET A 182 6.93 2.26 14.78
CA MET A 182 6.62 3.64 14.42
C MET A 182 5.51 4.22 15.31
N HIS A 183 5.34 5.53 15.27
CA HIS A 183 4.15 6.19 15.80
C HIS A 183 3.16 6.43 14.66
N PHE A 184 1.97 5.83 14.75
CA PHE A 184 0.90 6.00 13.75
C PHE A 184 -0.38 6.50 14.40
N VAL A 185 -1.00 7.49 13.80
CA VAL A 185 -2.26 8.10 14.25
C VAL A 185 -3.30 7.98 13.15
N ALA A 186 -4.34 7.19 13.38
CA ALA A 186 -5.54 7.17 12.55
C ALA A 186 -6.44 8.33 13.00
N LEU A 187 -6.48 9.39 12.21
CA LEU A 187 -7.23 10.61 12.52
C LEU A 187 -8.52 10.65 11.69
N GLY A 188 -9.64 10.37 12.32
CA GLY A 188 -10.93 10.33 11.64
C GLY A 188 -12.12 10.46 12.57
N PRO A 189 -13.34 10.61 12.02
CA PRO A 189 -14.56 10.75 12.83
C PRO A 189 -14.75 9.60 13.83
N GLU A 190 -15.15 9.92 15.05
CA GLU A 190 -15.41 8.94 16.13
C GLU A 190 -16.42 7.85 15.69
N GLU A 191 -17.40 8.24 14.86
CA GLU A 191 -18.38 7.26 14.33
C GLU A 191 -17.74 6.20 13.47
N LEU A 192 -16.72 6.54 12.65
CA LEU A 192 -15.97 5.58 11.85
C LEU A 192 -15.05 4.71 12.72
N ALA A 193 -14.48 5.27 13.77
CA ALA A 193 -13.66 4.51 14.72
C ALA A 193 -14.45 3.37 15.39
N LYS A 194 -15.74 3.55 15.64
CA LYS A 194 -16.62 2.53 16.24
C LYS A 194 -16.86 1.34 15.29
N GLU A 195 -16.72 1.55 13.98
CA GLU A 195 -16.95 0.54 12.94
C GLU A 195 -15.67 -0.22 12.55
N MET A 196 -14.50 0.20 13.04
CA MET A 196 -13.23 -0.47 12.73
C MET A 196 -13.19 -1.93 13.22
N ASP A 197 -12.36 -2.75 12.56
CA ASP A 197 -12.13 -4.16 12.93
C ASP A 197 -11.42 -4.24 14.30
N LYS A 198 -12.19 -4.59 15.32
CA LYS A 198 -11.72 -4.66 16.71
C LYS A 198 -10.67 -5.75 16.95
N GLU A 199 -10.75 -6.85 16.23
CA GLU A 199 -9.79 -7.95 16.38
C GLU A 199 -8.44 -7.57 15.72
N LEU A 200 -8.47 -6.93 14.57
CA LEU A 200 -7.27 -6.38 13.94
C LEU A 200 -6.62 -5.32 14.85
N ILE A 201 -7.39 -4.36 15.35
CA ILE A 201 -6.89 -3.31 16.25
C ILE A 201 -6.21 -3.93 17.48
N LYS A 202 -6.83 -4.94 18.11
CA LYS A 202 -6.26 -5.62 19.27
C LYS A 202 -4.90 -6.26 18.95
N ARG A 203 -4.78 -6.94 17.80
CA ARG A 203 -3.52 -7.55 17.34
C ARG A 203 -2.46 -6.50 17.07
N VAL A 204 -2.84 -5.44 16.37
CA VAL A 204 -1.94 -4.32 16.03
C VAL A 204 -1.40 -3.62 17.27
N PHE A 205 -2.26 -3.34 18.26
CA PHE A 205 -1.82 -2.72 19.53
C PHE A 205 -0.85 -3.63 20.31
N ALA A 206 -1.06 -4.94 20.30
CA ALA A 206 -0.13 -5.89 20.91
C ALA A 206 1.23 -5.86 20.19
N THR A 207 1.22 -5.96 18.86
CA THR A 207 2.41 -5.91 18.01
C THR A 207 3.18 -4.59 18.19
N ALA A 208 2.49 -3.46 18.26
CA ALA A 208 3.12 -2.15 18.48
C ALA A 208 3.89 -2.10 19.82
N ARG A 209 3.28 -2.59 20.90
CA ARG A 209 3.94 -2.67 22.22
C ARG A 209 5.18 -3.54 22.20
N GLU A 210 5.13 -4.69 21.52
CA GLU A 210 6.26 -5.61 21.39
C GLU A 210 7.45 -4.98 20.65
N ASN A 211 7.18 -4.12 19.67
CA ASN A 211 8.19 -3.49 18.82
C ASN A 211 8.52 -2.04 19.27
N GLY A 212 7.94 -1.54 20.37
CA GLY A 212 8.21 -0.21 20.89
C GLY A 212 7.57 0.92 20.08
N GLY A 213 6.52 0.62 19.32
CA GLY A 213 5.70 1.59 18.56
C GLY A 213 4.49 2.08 19.34
N LEU A 214 3.80 3.07 18.77
CA LEU A 214 2.56 3.64 19.30
C LEU A 214 1.54 3.74 18.16
N ILE A 215 0.35 3.19 18.38
CA ILE A 215 -0.80 3.32 17.47
C ILE A 215 -1.91 4.04 18.21
N GLU A 216 -2.45 5.08 17.61
CA GLU A 216 -3.55 5.90 18.17
C GLU A 216 -4.69 5.97 17.16
N ILE A 217 -5.91 6.06 17.68
CA ILE A 217 -7.14 6.30 16.91
C ILE A 217 -7.81 7.49 17.58
N THR A 218 -8.04 8.57 16.86
CA THR A 218 -8.49 9.84 17.41
C THR A 218 -9.29 10.65 16.40
N ASP A 219 -10.10 11.58 16.89
CA ASP A 219 -10.75 12.66 16.13
C ASP A 219 -10.18 14.06 16.46
N HIS A 220 -9.15 14.11 17.32
CA HIS A 220 -8.54 15.36 17.79
C HIS A 220 -7.48 15.88 16.81
N MET A 221 -7.70 17.06 16.24
CA MET A 221 -6.75 17.68 15.30
C MET A 221 -5.42 18.09 15.96
N GLU A 222 -5.36 18.20 17.29
CA GLU A 222 -4.14 18.44 18.05
C GLU A 222 -3.12 17.31 17.88
N ASP A 223 -3.57 16.10 17.57
CA ASP A 223 -2.71 14.94 17.35
C ASP A 223 -1.91 15.01 16.02
N LEU A 224 -2.17 16.02 15.18
CA LEU A 224 -1.31 16.38 14.05
C LEU A 224 0.07 16.86 14.50
N LYS A 225 0.17 17.44 15.70
CA LYS A 225 1.42 18.03 16.17
C LYS A 225 2.56 17.03 16.19
N GLY A 226 3.69 17.45 15.63
CA GLY A 226 4.91 16.65 15.54
C GLY A 226 4.89 15.56 14.46
N ALA A 227 3.86 15.53 13.59
CA ALA A 227 3.84 14.58 12.47
C ALA A 227 5.02 14.83 11.51
N ASP A 228 5.67 13.74 11.10
CA ASP A 228 6.69 13.76 10.05
C ASP A 228 6.05 13.53 8.67
N VAL A 229 4.92 12.80 8.66
CA VAL A 229 4.20 12.43 7.47
C VAL A 229 2.70 12.61 7.68
N ILE A 230 2.03 13.22 6.71
CA ILE A 230 0.58 13.15 6.53
C ILE A 230 0.32 12.23 5.35
N TYR A 231 -0.45 11.17 5.57
CA TYR A 231 -0.80 10.20 4.54
C TYR A 231 -2.25 10.36 4.11
N GLY A 232 -2.48 10.78 2.87
CA GLY A 232 -3.82 10.92 2.31
C GLY A 232 -4.31 9.66 1.60
N ASP A 233 -5.63 9.48 1.59
CA ASP A 233 -6.30 8.49 0.76
C ASP A 233 -7.69 8.99 0.36
N ILE A 234 -8.26 8.42 -0.71
CA ILE A 234 -9.57 8.83 -1.25
C ILE A 234 -10.69 8.62 -0.22
N PHE A 235 -11.69 9.50 -0.24
CA PHE A 235 -12.80 9.46 0.72
C PHE A 235 -13.76 8.28 0.54
N ALA A 236 -13.81 7.69 -0.66
CA ALA A 236 -14.58 6.47 -0.91
C ALA A 236 -13.78 5.54 -1.81
N SER A 237 -13.70 4.29 -1.41
CA SER A 237 -12.98 3.25 -2.16
C SER A 237 -13.69 2.91 -3.47
N MET A 238 -12.95 2.28 -4.40
CA MET A 238 -13.53 1.79 -5.65
C MET A 238 -14.66 0.79 -5.36
N GLY A 239 -15.83 1.03 -5.92
CA GLY A 239 -17.05 0.23 -5.70
C GLY A 239 -17.98 0.81 -4.63
N GLU A 240 -17.64 1.96 -4.02
CA GLU A 240 -18.47 2.65 -3.02
C GLU A 240 -18.93 4.03 -3.51
N GLU A 241 -19.02 4.23 -4.82
CA GLU A 241 -19.38 5.51 -5.43
C GLU A 241 -20.77 6.01 -4.99
N ASP A 242 -21.67 5.11 -4.60
CA ASP A 242 -22.98 5.43 -4.02
C ASP A 242 -22.89 6.14 -2.66
N LYS A 243 -21.80 5.93 -1.94
CA LYS A 243 -21.55 6.55 -0.62
C LYS A 243 -20.75 7.86 -0.73
N MET A 244 -20.30 8.25 -1.92
CA MET A 244 -19.36 9.36 -2.12
C MET A 244 -19.88 10.69 -1.56
N ALA A 245 -21.17 11.02 -1.76
CA ALA A 245 -21.74 12.27 -1.27
C ALA A 245 -21.66 12.38 0.27
N ALA A 246 -22.14 11.37 0.97
CA ALA A 246 -22.12 11.34 2.43
C ALA A 246 -20.69 11.33 2.97
N ARG A 247 -19.77 10.60 2.31
CA ARG A 247 -18.36 10.55 2.67
C ARG A 247 -17.68 11.90 2.47
N ALA A 248 -17.94 12.59 1.35
CA ALA A 248 -17.37 13.89 1.06
C ALA A 248 -17.77 14.95 2.12
N GLU A 249 -19.00 14.91 2.60
CA GLU A 249 -19.47 15.80 3.68
C GLU A 249 -18.84 15.44 5.02
N LEU A 250 -18.89 14.17 5.42
CA LEU A 250 -18.36 13.69 6.69
C LEU A 250 -16.84 13.93 6.82
N LEU A 251 -16.12 13.68 5.74
CA LEU A 251 -14.65 13.71 5.72
C LEU A 251 -14.07 15.06 5.28
N ALA A 252 -14.91 16.05 4.92
CA ALA A 252 -14.45 17.38 4.55
C ALA A 252 -13.50 18.03 5.59
N PRO A 253 -13.72 17.90 6.92
CA PRO A 253 -12.79 18.42 7.93
C PRO A 253 -11.41 17.74 7.92
N TYR A 254 -11.30 16.52 7.40
CA TYR A 254 -10.09 15.71 7.35
C TYR A 254 -9.35 15.85 6.01
N ARG A 255 -9.84 16.69 5.09
CA ARG A 255 -9.13 17.01 3.84
C ARG A 255 -7.77 17.59 4.14
N VAL A 256 -6.73 17.06 3.49
CA VAL A 256 -5.37 17.57 3.68
C VAL A 256 -5.21 18.94 3.02
N THR A 257 -4.91 19.94 3.84
CA THR A 257 -4.73 21.34 3.44
C THR A 257 -3.38 21.86 3.92
N MET A 258 -2.96 23.02 3.42
CA MET A 258 -1.74 23.65 3.95
C MET A 258 -1.87 24.03 5.43
N ASP A 259 -3.08 24.32 5.92
CA ASP A 259 -3.31 24.59 7.35
C ASP A 259 -3.11 23.30 8.18
N MET A 260 -3.55 22.15 7.69
CA MET A 260 -3.26 20.86 8.32
C MET A 260 -1.75 20.58 8.36
N LEU A 261 -1.01 20.88 7.30
CA LEU A 261 0.45 20.74 7.32
C LEU A 261 1.10 21.71 8.34
N ARG A 262 0.63 22.95 8.44
CA ARG A 262 1.11 23.92 9.45
C ARG A 262 0.82 23.45 10.86
N ALA A 263 -0.33 22.82 11.10
CA ALA A 263 -0.73 22.30 12.42
C ALA A 263 0.21 21.20 12.94
N THR A 264 1.01 20.57 12.06
CA THR A 264 2.05 19.64 12.51
C THR A 264 3.20 20.31 13.26
N GLU A 265 3.36 21.64 13.15
CA GLU A 265 4.52 22.39 13.63
C GLU A 265 5.87 21.86 13.08
N ASN A 266 5.84 21.07 12.02
CA ASN A 266 7.02 20.52 11.36
C ASN A 266 7.17 21.11 9.95
N LEU A 267 8.17 21.95 9.74
CA LEU A 267 8.41 22.62 8.45
C LEU A 267 8.84 21.64 7.34
N ASP A 268 9.32 20.45 7.70
CA ASP A 268 9.79 19.42 6.79
C ASP A 268 8.78 18.27 6.62
N VAL A 269 7.54 18.40 7.15
CA VAL A 269 6.48 17.39 7.02
C VAL A 269 6.31 16.98 5.56
N LYS A 270 6.14 15.66 5.31
CA LYS A 270 5.91 15.11 3.96
C LYS A 270 4.46 14.72 3.80
N TYR A 271 3.97 14.87 2.57
CA TYR A 271 2.68 14.38 2.13
C TYR A 271 2.87 13.17 1.23
N LEU A 272 2.26 12.05 1.59
CA LEU A 272 2.23 10.80 0.84
C LEU A 272 0.78 10.44 0.47
N HIS A 273 0.62 9.65 -0.60
CA HIS A 273 -0.68 9.17 -1.06
C HIS A 273 -0.50 8.03 -2.06
N CYS A 274 -1.17 6.90 -1.86
CA CYS A 274 -1.08 5.71 -2.71
C CYS A 274 -1.50 5.92 -4.17
N LEU A 275 -2.17 7.03 -4.48
CA LEU A 275 -2.77 7.36 -5.76
C LEU A 275 -3.78 6.30 -6.28
N PRO A 276 -4.82 6.68 -7.04
CA PRO A 276 -5.09 8.03 -7.58
C PRO A 276 -5.55 8.98 -6.50
N SER A 277 -5.35 10.29 -6.70
CA SER A 277 -5.79 11.35 -5.79
C SER A 277 -6.73 12.32 -6.51
N PHE A 278 -7.77 12.75 -5.82
CA PHE A 278 -8.59 13.88 -6.23
C PHE A 278 -8.08 15.15 -5.54
N HIS A 279 -7.18 15.87 -6.18
CA HIS A 279 -6.62 17.11 -5.65
C HIS A 279 -7.13 18.36 -6.38
N ASP A 280 -7.61 18.18 -7.61
CA ASP A 280 -8.22 19.20 -8.46
C ASP A 280 -9.54 18.72 -9.06
N PHE A 281 -10.12 19.48 -10.00
CA PHE A 281 -11.34 19.11 -10.72
C PHE A 281 -11.09 18.70 -12.18
N GLU A 282 -9.85 18.32 -12.54
CA GLU A 282 -9.53 17.97 -13.92
C GLU A 282 -9.97 16.55 -14.31
N THR A 283 -10.12 15.64 -13.34
CA THR A 283 -10.63 14.30 -13.62
C THR A 283 -12.13 14.34 -13.93
N ARG A 284 -12.59 13.43 -14.78
CA ARG A 284 -14.01 13.30 -15.11
C ARG A 284 -14.88 13.13 -13.87
N MET A 285 -14.49 12.25 -12.96
CA MET A 285 -15.22 11.97 -11.73
C MET A 285 -15.31 13.22 -10.83
N ALA A 286 -14.21 13.95 -10.63
CA ALA A 286 -14.22 15.15 -9.81
C ALA A 286 -15.13 16.26 -10.42
N LYS A 287 -15.16 16.41 -11.75
CA LYS A 287 -16.08 17.33 -12.44
C LYS A 287 -17.54 16.95 -12.22
N GLU A 288 -17.89 15.69 -12.45
CA GLU A 288 -19.26 15.16 -12.28
C GLU A 288 -19.78 15.35 -10.85
N TRP A 289 -18.94 15.10 -9.83
CA TRP A 289 -19.33 15.29 -8.43
C TRP A 289 -19.46 16.77 -8.05
N ARG A 290 -18.56 17.61 -8.57
CA ARG A 290 -18.66 19.07 -8.39
C ARG A 290 -19.96 19.65 -8.97
N GLU A 291 -20.39 19.17 -10.16
CA GLU A 291 -21.65 19.56 -10.78
C GLU A 291 -22.87 19.15 -9.94
N LYS A 292 -22.75 18.05 -9.17
CA LYS A 292 -23.74 17.61 -8.17
C LYS A 292 -23.67 18.40 -6.85
N GLY A 293 -22.72 19.33 -6.69
CA GLY A 293 -22.55 20.15 -5.49
C GLY A 293 -21.62 19.56 -4.42
N PHE A 294 -20.89 18.48 -4.73
CA PHE A 294 -19.99 17.84 -3.77
C PHE A 294 -18.51 18.04 -4.15
N ASP A 295 -17.69 18.32 -3.15
CA ASP A 295 -16.23 18.37 -3.30
C ASP A 295 -15.61 17.09 -2.75
N ILE A 296 -15.24 16.17 -3.64
CA ILE A 296 -14.69 14.84 -3.29
C ILE A 296 -13.17 14.83 -3.10
N ARG A 297 -12.53 15.99 -3.21
CA ARG A 297 -11.07 16.08 -3.06
C ARG A 297 -10.66 15.77 -1.62
N GLU A 298 -9.79 14.83 -1.42
CA GLU A 298 -9.21 14.47 -0.12
C GLU A 298 -7.99 15.32 0.23
N VAL A 299 -7.42 16.01 -0.76
CA VAL A 299 -6.30 16.93 -0.61
C VAL A 299 -6.48 18.15 -1.51
N THR A 300 -5.95 19.30 -1.11
CA THR A 300 -5.93 20.48 -1.96
C THR A 300 -4.82 20.41 -2.99
N ASP A 301 -5.02 21.00 -4.18
CA ASP A 301 -4.00 21.08 -5.24
C ASP A 301 -2.72 21.79 -4.76
N GLU A 302 -2.87 22.77 -3.86
CA GLU A 302 -1.75 23.46 -3.24
C GLU A 302 -0.83 22.50 -2.46
N VAL A 303 -1.37 21.58 -1.66
CA VAL A 303 -0.57 20.55 -0.97
C VAL A 303 0.01 19.57 -1.96
N PHE A 304 -0.82 19.05 -2.86
CA PHE A 304 -0.42 18.01 -3.82
C PHE A 304 0.75 18.45 -4.70
N ARG A 305 0.81 19.73 -5.08
CA ARG A 305 1.89 20.32 -5.90
C ARG A 305 3.00 21.01 -5.09
N SER A 306 2.90 20.98 -3.77
CA SER A 306 3.89 21.62 -2.91
C SER A 306 5.19 20.82 -2.81
N ARG A 307 6.23 21.44 -2.22
CA ARG A 307 7.48 20.78 -1.85
C ARG A 307 7.32 19.68 -0.79
N HIS A 308 6.18 19.63 -0.11
CA HIS A 308 5.87 18.64 0.91
C HIS A 308 5.45 17.31 0.28
N SER A 309 4.87 17.36 -0.91
CA SER A 309 4.38 16.18 -1.62
C SER A 309 5.53 15.37 -2.23
N VAL A 310 5.56 14.08 -1.90
CA VAL A 310 6.52 13.10 -2.44
C VAL A 310 5.81 11.91 -3.08
N VAL A 311 4.54 12.09 -3.48
CA VAL A 311 3.66 11.04 -4.01
C VAL A 311 4.18 10.36 -5.28
N PHE A 312 4.96 11.06 -6.11
CA PHE A 312 5.54 10.46 -7.32
C PHE A 312 6.79 9.64 -7.02
N ASP A 313 7.59 10.04 -6.04
CA ASP A 313 8.72 9.23 -5.54
C ASP A 313 8.19 7.96 -4.85
N GLU A 314 7.09 8.08 -4.09
CA GLU A 314 6.35 6.97 -3.50
C GLU A 314 5.85 6.00 -4.57
N ALA A 315 5.22 6.52 -5.64
CA ALA A 315 4.76 5.70 -6.76
C ALA A 315 5.93 5.00 -7.49
N GLU A 316 7.10 5.64 -7.65
CA GLU A 316 8.30 4.99 -8.17
C GLU A 316 8.78 3.87 -7.24
N ASN A 317 8.79 4.11 -5.93
CA ASN A 317 9.27 3.15 -4.94
C ASN A 317 8.44 1.86 -4.90
N ARG A 318 7.16 1.91 -5.30
CA ARG A 318 6.34 0.70 -5.52
C ARG A 318 7.03 -0.32 -6.40
N MET A 319 7.62 0.10 -7.50
CA MET A 319 8.32 -0.80 -8.41
C MET A 319 9.57 -1.39 -7.75
N HIS A 320 10.31 -0.62 -6.96
CA HIS A 320 11.56 -1.09 -6.34
C HIS A 320 11.29 -2.06 -5.19
N THR A 321 10.29 -1.79 -4.36
CA THR A 321 9.92 -2.69 -3.24
C THR A 321 9.26 -3.97 -3.73
N ILE A 322 8.39 -3.91 -4.75
CA ILE A 322 7.84 -5.07 -5.45
C ILE A 322 8.96 -5.93 -6.05
N LYS A 323 9.96 -5.29 -6.69
CA LYS A 323 11.15 -5.99 -7.19
C LYS A 323 11.87 -6.72 -6.07
N ALA A 324 12.09 -6.07 -4.92
CA ALA A 324 12.71 -6.68 -3.75
C ALA A 324 11.94 -7.90 -3.26
N VAL A 325 10.61 -7.82 -3.17
CA VAL A 325 9.75 -8.95 -2.76
C VAL A 325 9.91 -10.12 -3.74
N MET A 326 9.82 -9.88 -5.05
CA MET A 326 9.99 -10.95 -6.06
C MET A 326 11.39 -11.57 -6.00
N VAL A 327 12.44 -10.76 -5.94
CA VAL A 327 13.82 -11.24 -5.87
C VAL A 327 14.06 -12.04 -4.58
N ALA A 328 13.55 -11.57 -3.44
CA ALA A 328 13.71 -12.26 -2.16
C ALA A 328 12.99 -13.63 -2.12
N THR A 329 11.86 -13.75 -2.81
CA THR A 329 10.98 -14.94 -2.70
C THR A 329 11.23 -15.98 -3.80
N ILE A 330 11.52 -15.57 -5.04
CA ILE A 330 11.73 -16.48 -6.16
C ILE A 330 13.07 -16.28 -6.92
N GLY A 331 13.84 -15.25 -6.58
CA GLY A 331 15.13 -14.94 -7.22
C GLY A 331 16.15 -16.08 -7.07
N LYS A 332 17.24 -16.04 -7.82
CA LYS A 332 18.35 -17.01 -7.75
C LYS A 332 19.16 -16.86 -6.47
#